data_dc29948bfc4c028ea432df284337d6f6
#
_entry.id   dc29948bfc4c028ea432df284337d6f6
#
_cell.length_a   1.000
_cell.length_b   1.000
_cell.length_c   1.000
_cell.angle_alpha   90.00
_cell.angle_beta   90.00
_cell.angle_gamma   90.00
#
_symmetry.space_group_name_H-M   'P 1'
#
loop_
_entity.id
_entity.type
_entity.pdbx_description
1 polymer ?
#
loop_
_entity_poly.entity_id
_entity_poly.type
_entity_poly.pdbx_seq_one_letter_code
_entity_poly.pdbx_strand_id
1 'polypeptide(L)'
;MTAYEVEWFANHKYGDNVYLIETADELRIFTSKSKWRIMLNDKHRFGQYTLFHLNHNTDRVYYHKQCEGSALARLVYYAICHDLDIPNDYTEFSRLYDMYKLGREIEESVAIFNFLSED
;
A
#
# COMPACT_ATOMS: atom_id res chain seq x y z
N MET A 1 -7.88 3.63 5.47
CA MET A 1 -6.83 2.62 5.22
C MET A 1 -5.46 3.23 5.44
N THR A 2 -4.60 2.53 6.14
CA THR A 2 -3.20 2.96 6.32
C THR A 2 -2.33 2.41 5.20
N ALA A 3 -1.11 2.95 5.06
CA ALA A 3 -0.14 2.45 4.10
C ALA A 3 0.19 0.96 4.34
N TYR A 4 0.28 0.55 5.61
CA TYR A 4 0.56 -0.84 5.97
C TYR A 4 -0.60 -1.78 5.66
N GLU A 5 -1.82 -1.32 5.80
CA GLU A 5 -3.00 -2.07 5.39
C GLU A 5 -3.04 -2.26 3.87
N VAL A 6 -2.64 -1.23 3.12
CA VAL A 6 -2.50 -1.34 1.66
C VAL A 6 -1.46 -2.40 1.30
N GLU A 7 -0.29 -2.36 1.93
CA GLU A 7 0.76 -3.37 1.71
C GLU A 7 0.23 -4.77 1.95
N TRP A 8 -0.35 -4.98 3.11
CA TRP A 8 -0.84 -6.31 3.50
C TRP A 8 -1.92 -6.83 2.55
N PHE A 9 -2.92 -5.99 2.27
CA PHE A 9 -4.03 -6.45 1.43
C PHE A 9 -3.63 -6.63 -0.03
N ALA A 10 -2.71 -5.81 -0.54
CA ALA A 10 -2.17 -5.97 -1.89
C ALA A 10 -1.43 -7.32 -2.02
N ASN A 11 -0.61 -7.67 -1.05
CA ASN A 11 0.07 -8.96 -1.02
C ASN A 11 -0.92 -10.12 -0.98
N HIS A 12 -1.97 -9.99 -0.17
CA HIS A 12 -3.02 -10.98 -0.07
C HIS A 12 -3.79 -11.14 -1.38
N LYS A 13 -4.17 -10.01 -2.00
CA LYS A 13 -5.03 -9.99 -3.18
C LYS A 13 -4.28 -10.33 -4.47
N TYR A 14 -3.07 -9.79 -4.63
CA TYR A 14 -2.33 -9.88 -5.89
C TYR A 14 -1.19 -10.90 -5.86
N GLY A 15 -0.85 -11.40 -4.69
CA GLY A 15 0.21 -12.40 -4.57
C GLY A 15 1.61 -11.86 -4.87
N ASP A 16 1.84 -10.55 -4.71
CA ASP A 16 3.15 -9.95 -4.87
C ASP A 16 3.91 -9.88 -3.54
N ASN A 17 5.16 -9.49 -3.61
CA ASN A 17 6.05 -9.35 -2.46
C ASN A 17 6.32 -7.87 -2.21
N VAL A 18 5.30 -7.15 -1.84
CA VAL A 18 5.41 -5.72 -1.49
C VAL A 18 5.80 -5.60 -0.02
N TYR A 19 6.74 -4.74 0.29
CA TYR A 19 7.02 -4.39 1.66
C TYR A 19 7.43 -2.93 1.80
N LEU A 20 7.20 -2.38 2.99
CA LEU A 20 7.50 -1.00 3.33
C LEU A 20 8.61 -0.96 4.37
N ILE A 21 9.51 0.02 4.22
CA ILE A 21 10.48 0.37 5.25
C ILE A 21 10.27 1.84 5.59
N GLU A 22 9.90 2.10 6.84
CA GLU A 22 9.67 3.46 7.31
C GLU A 22 10.78 3.87 8.26
N THR A 23 11.34 5.05 8.02
CA THR A 23 12.24 5.72 8.94
C THR A 23 11.59 7.04 9.38
N ALA A 24 12.26 7.83 10.23
CA ALA A 24 11.76 9.14 10.61
C ALA A 24 11.61 10.07 9.41
N ASP A 25 12.41 9.89 8.36
CA ASP A 25 12.51 10.81 7.23
C ASP A 25 11.79 10.35 5.97
N GLU A 26 11.63 9.05 5.78
CA GLU A 26 11.07 8.54 4.53
C GLU A 26 10.31 7.24 4.68
N LEU A 27 9.42 6.99 3.73
CA LEU A 27 8.76 5.72 3.53
C LEU A 27 9.26 5.15 2.20
N ARG A 28 9.93 4.01 2.27
CA ARG A 28 10.37 3.28 1.08
C ARG A 28 9.41 2.15 0.77
N ILE A 29 9.11 1.98 -0.50
CA ILE A 29 8.19 0.97 -1.00
C ILE A 29 8.98 0.05 -1.94
N PHE A 30 8.91 -1.24 -1.66
CA PHE A 30 9.58 -2.25 -2.47
C PHE A 30 8.52 -3.18 -3.06
N THR A 31 8.57 -3.33 -4.36
CA THR A 31 7.76 -4.32 -5.07
C THR A 31 8.68 -5.36 -5.70
N SER A 32 8.13 -6.39 -6.32
CA SER A 32 8.93 -7.37 -7.06
C SER A 32 9.68 -6.75 -8.24
N LYS A 33 9.27 -5.56 -8.70
CA LYS A 33 9.81 -4.94 -9.92
C LYS A 33 10.68 -3.73 -9.67
N SER A 34 10.41 -2.91 -8.64
CA SER A 34 11.17 -1.69 -8.45
C SER A 34 11.06 -1.15 -7.03
N LYS A 35 11.61 0.03 -6.82
CA LYS A 35 11.65 0.72 -5.54
C LYS A 35 11.07 2.11 -5.67
N TRP A 36 10.44 2.57 -4.60
CA TRP A 36 9.79 3.89 -4.54
C TRP A 36 10.12 4.54 -3.21
N ARG A 37 10.01 5.85 -3.16
CA ARG A 37 10.30 6.61 -1.94
C ARG A 37 9.36 7.79 -1.79
N ILE A 38 8.92 8.03 -0.55
CA ILE A 38 8.17 9.22 -0.16
C ILE A 38 8.93 9.86 0.99
N MET A 39 9.26 11.16 0.85
CA MET A 39 9.90 11.91 1.92
C MET A 39 8.85 12.40 2.90
N LEU A 40 8.91 11.93 4.14
CA LEU A 40 7.86 12.21 5.14
C LEU A 40 7.95 13.63 5.70
N ASN A 41 9.15 14.22 5.70
CA ASN A 41 9.38 15.57 6.22
C ASN A 41 9.26 16.66 5.15
N ASP A 42 9.06 16.27 3.89
CA ASP A 42 9.05 17.20 2.76
C ASP A 42 7.65 17.30 2.17
N LYS A 43 6.70 17.65 3.02
CA LYS A 43 5.33 17.93 2.62
C LYS A 43 5.29 19.34 2.08
N HIS A 44 5.04 19.51 0.80
CA HIS A 44 5.07 20.86 0.23
C HIS A 44 3.83 21.68 0.65
N ARG A 45 3.82 22.97 0.27
CA ARG A 45 2.86 23.97 0.77
C ARG A 45 1.38 23.64 0.61
N PHE A 46 1.04 22.72 -0.27
CA PHE A 46 -0.36 22.27 -0.47
C PHE A 46 -0.69 21.02 0.38
N GLY A 47 0.18 20.65 1.30
CA GLY A 47 -0.03 19.50 2.16
C GLY A 47 0.08 18.16 1.43
N GLN A 48 0.82 18.11 0.34
CA GLN A 48 0.98 16.91 -0.46
C GLN A 48 2.39 16.34 -0.34
N TYR A 49 2.48 15.02 -0.34
CA TYR A 49 3.73 14.28 -0.45
C TYR A 49 4.05 14.02 -1.90
N THR A 50 5.33 13.87 -2.21
CA THR A 50 5.79 13.47 -3.55
C THR A 50 6.24 12.02 -3.52
N LEU A 51 5.75 11.25 -4.48
CA LEU A 51 6.18 9.87 -4.70
C LEU A 51 7.28 9.86 -5.76
N PHE A 52 8.42 9.28 -5.40
CA PHE A 52 9.57 9.13 -6.29
C PHE A 52 9.73 7.67 -6.69
N HIS A 53 9.95 7.44 -7.96
CA HIS A 53 10.22 6.12 -8.53
C HIS A 53 11.72 5.99 -8.81
N LEU A 54 12.31 4.86 -8.44
CA LEU A 54 13.69 4.59 -8.75
C LEU A 54 13.79 4.15 -10.21
N ASN A 55 14.43 4.97 -11.02
CA ASN A 55 14.63 4.69 -12.43
C ASN A 55 15.94 3.95 -12.62
N HIS A 56 15.86 2.74 -13.20
CA HIS A 56 17.03 1.94 -13.59
C HIS A 56 17.38 2.24 -15.04
N ASN A 57 18.06 3.36 -15.27
CA ASN A 57 18.58 3.65 -16.58
C ASN A 57 20.02 3.06 -16.70
N THR A 58 20.45 2.78 -17.92
CA THR A 58 21.68 2.03 -18.23
C THR A 58 22.95 2.54 -17.54
N ASP A 59 23.05 3.85 -17.32
CA ASP A 59 24.25 4.47 -16.76
C ASP A 59 24.05 5.07 -15.37
N ARG A 60 22.81 5.21 -14.91
CA ARG A 60 22.49 5.84 -13.63
C ARG A 60 21.25 5.26 -13.00
N VAL A 61 21.34 5.03 -11.69
CA VAL A 61 20.20 4.69 -10.86
C VAL A 61 19.83 5.94 -10.08
N TYR A 62 18.64 6.48 -10.32
CA TYR A 62 18.17 7.68 -9.62
C TYR A 62 16.65 7.65 -9.45
N TYR A 63 16.19 8.33 -8.39
CA TYR A 63 14.76 8.55 -8.18
C TYR A 63 14.28 9.71 -9.02
N HIS A 64 13.13 9.55 -9.67
CA HIS A 64 12.47 10.65 -10.36
C HIS A 64 11.06 10.84 -9.80
N LYS A 65 10.58 12.08 -9.84
CA LYS A 65 9.24 12.41 -9.40
C LYS A 65 8.20 11.72 -10.30
N GLN A 66 7.28 10.98 -9.69
CA GLN A 66 6.22 10.28 -10.40
C GLN A 66 4.88 10.98 -10.24
N CYS A 67 4.46 11.28 -9.02
CA CYS A 67 3.20 11.95 -8.75
C CYS A 67 3.20 12.52 -7.32
N GLU A 68 2.13 13.23 -6.98
CA GLU A 68 1.93 13.83 -5.67
C GLU A 68 0.57 13.43 -5.12
N GLY A 69 0.44 13.41 -3.80
CA GLY A 69 -0.81 13.13 -3.12
C GLY A 69 -0.75 13.45 -1.65
N SER A 70 -1.91 13.66 -1.04
CA SER A 70 -2.01 14.00 0.39
C SER A 70 -2.10 12.78 1.30
N ALA A 71 -2.41 11.60 0.75
CA ALA A 71 -2.61 10.37 1.51
C ALA A 71 -1.53 9.34 1.17
N LEU A 72 -0.75 8.93 2.16
CA LEU A 72 0.30 7.93 1.99
C LEU A 72 -0.25 6.61 1.44
N ALA A 73 -1.40 6.17 1.94
CA ALA A 73 -2.02 4.92 1.48
C ALA A 73 -2.29 4.94 -0.03
N ARG A 74 -2.78 6.06 -0.57
CA ARG A 74 -3.04 6.18 -2.00
C ARG A 74 -1.77 6.16 -2.83
N LEU A 75 -0.69 6.77 -2.32
CA LEU A 75 0.59 6.78 -3.01
C LEU A 75 1.23 5.39 -3.01
N VAL A 76 1.14 4.67 -1.91
CA VAL A 76 1.60 3.28 -1.84
C VAL A 76 0.83 2.41 -2.84
N TYR A 77 -0.50 2.55 -2.87
CA TYR A 77 -1.32 1.81 -3.82
C TYR A 77 -0.99 2.15 -5.26
N TYR A 78 -0.74 3.43 -5.56
CA TYR A 78 -0.32 3.86 -6.89
C TYR A 78 0.96 3.14 -7.34
N ALA A 79 1.97 3.09 -6.46
CA ALA A 79 3.24 2.43 -6.76
C ALA A 79 3.03 0.93 -7.07
N ILE A 80 2.20 0.27 -6.29
CA ILE A 80 1.87 -1.14 -6.48
C ILE A 80 1.18 -1.37 -7.82
N CYS A 81 0.18 -0.57 -8.13
CA CYS A 81 -0.56 -0.67 -9.39
C CYS A 81 0.33 -0.43 -10.59
N HIS A 82 1.21 0.56 -10.51
CA HIS A 82 2.17 0.87 -11.57
C HIS A 82 3.07 -0.34 -11.86
N ASP A 83 3.63 -0.94 -10.82
CA ASP A 83 4.59 -2.03 -10.99
C ASP A 83 3.92 -3.35 -11.37
N LEU A 84 2.70 -3.60 -10.92
CA LEU A 84 1.95 -4.80 -11.25
C LEU A 84 1.15 -4.66 -12.55
N ASP A 85 1.14 -3.46 -13.15
CA ASP A 85 0.39 -3.17 -14.37
C ASP A 85 -1.10 -3.49 -14.22
N ILE A 86 -1.69 -3.00 -13.12
CA ILE A 86 -3.11 -3.16 -12.82
C ILE A 86 -3.78 -1.79 -12.72
N PRO A 87 -5.11 -1.73 -12.94
CA PRO A 87 -5.82 -0.45 -12.83
C PRO A 87 -5.70 0.17 -11.43
N ASN A 88 -5.45 1.47 -11.39
CA ASN A 88 -5.36 2.23 -10.16
C ASN A 88 -6.76 2.66 -9.73
N ASP A 89 -7.48 1.78 -9.06
CA ASP A 89 -8.79 2.05 -8.50
C ASP A 89 -8.74 1.88 -6.98
N TYR A 90 -8.27 2.90 -6.29
CA TYR A 90 -8.13 2.87 -4.83
C TYR A 90 -9.47 2.74 -4.13
N THR A 91 -10.51 3.37 -4.65
CA THR A 91 -11.85 3.30 -4.05
C THR A 91 -12.36 1.87 -4.02
N GLU A 92 -12.25 1.15 -5.13
CA GLU A 92 -12.64 -0.26 -5.20
C GLU A 92 -11.75 -1.14 -4.33
N PHE A 93 -10.44 -0.89 -4.34
CA PHE A 93 -9.50 -1.62 -3.50
C PHE A 93 -9.84 -1.47 -2.00
N SER A 94 -10.11 -0.24 -1.57
CA SER A 94 -10.49 0.06 -0.19
C SER A 94 -11.82 -0.59 0.18
N ARG A 95 -12.80 -0.59 -0.74
CA ARG A 95 -14.09 -1.25 -0.53
C ARG A 95 -13.91 -2.76 -0.35
N LEU A 96 -13.08 -3.38 -1.16
CA LEU A 96 -12.80 -4.81 -1.07
C LEU A 96 -12.09 -5.16 0.24
N TYR A 97 -11.18 -4.30 0.70
CA TYR A 97 -10.54 -4.48 2.01
C TYR A 97 -11.56 -4.43 3.14
N ASP A 98 -12.46 -3.45 3.12
CA ASP A 98 -13.49 -3.33 4.15
C ASP A 98 -14.41 -4.56 4.17
N MET A 99 -14.78 -5.07 3.01
CA MET A 99 -15.57 -6.30 2.90
C MET A 99 -14.82 -7.52 3.44
N TYR A 100 -13.53 -7.63 3.11
CA TYR A 100 -12.69 -8.70 3.63
C TYR A 100 -12.60 -8.67 5.15
N LYS A 101 -12.37 -7.48 5.70
CA LYS A 101 -12.26 -7.27 7.14
C LYS A 101 -13.57 -7.61 7.84
N LEU A 102 -14.71 -7.19 7.30
CA LEU A 102 -16.03 -7.53 7.83
C LEU A 102 -16.27 -9.05 7.79
N GLY A 103 -15.92 -9.71 6.70
CA GLY A 103 -16.02 -11.15 6.58
C GLY A 103 -15.21 -11.90 7.63
N ARG A 104 -14.00 -11.43 7.93
CA ARG A 104 -13.15 -11.98 9.00
C ARG A 104 -13.80 -11.81 10.36
N GLU A 105 -14.36 -10.66 10.65
CA GLU A 105 -15.05 -10.39 11.91
C GLU A 105 -16.26 -11.29 12.10
N ILE A 106 -17.02 -11.53 11.04
CA ILE A 106 -18.18 -12.44 11.06
C ILE A 106 -17.72 -13.88 11.33
N GLU A 107 -16.69 -14.33 10.64
CA GLU A 107 -16.14 -15.69 10.84
C GLU A 107 -15.67 -15.91 12.27
N GLU A 108 -14.99 -14.92 12.86
CA GLU A 108 -14.54 -14.99 14.24
C GLU A 108 -15.72 -15.05 15.20
N SER A 109 -16.76 -14.25 14.97
CA SER A 109 -17.96 -14.25 15.80
C SER A 109 -18.68 -15.59 15.73
N VAL A 110 -18.79 -16.19 14.56
CA VAL A 110 -19.40 -17.52 14.39
C VAL A 110 -18.57 -18.59 15.09
N ALA A 111 -17.26 -18.54 14.99
CA ALA A 111 -16.36 -19.49 15.64
C ALA A 111 -16.50 -19.42 17.17
N ILE A 112 -16.58 -18.20 17.73
CA ILE A 112 -16.78 -18.00 19.17
C ILE A 112 -18.14 -18.54 19.61
N PHE A 113 -19.20 -18.23 18.84
CA PHE A 113 -20.54 -18.72 19.14
C PHE A 113 -20.56 -20.26 19.15
N ASN A 114 -19.98 -20.89 18.15
CA ASN A 114 -19.93 -22.36 18.07
C ASN A 114 -19.14 -22.95 19.24
N PHE A 115 -18.02 -22.34 19.62
CA PHE A 115 -17.24 -22.76 20.78
C PHE A 115 -18.06 -22.71 22.06
N LEU A 116 -18.78 -21.59 22.29
CA LEU A 116 -19.59 -21.41 23.48
C LEU A 116 -20.82 -22.33 23.51
N SER A 117 -21.26 -22.83 22.36
CA SER A 117 -22.43 -23.71 22.24
C SER A 117 -22.07 -25.20 22.38
N GLU A 118 -20.79 -25.53 22.39
CA GLU A 118 -20.32 -26.90 22.60
C GLU A 118 -20.32 -27.22 24.10
N ASP A 119 -21.08 -28.20 24.47
CA ASP A 119 -21.15 -28.73 25.85
C ASP A 119 -20.44 -30.08 25.95
#